data_3c77e2d344b7566f9a60ac03a2c4e062
#
_entry.id   3c77e2d344b7566f9a60ac03a2c4e062
#
_cell.length_a   1.000
_cell.length_b   1.000
_cell.length_c   1.000
_cell.angle_alpha   90.00
_cell.angle_beta   90.00
_cell.angle_gamma   90.00
#
_symmetry.space_group_name_H-M   'P 1'
#
loop_
_entity.id
_entity.type
_entity.pdbx_description
1 polymer ?
#
loop_
_entity_poly.entity_id
_entity_poly.type
_entity_poly.pdbx_seq_one_letter_code
_entity_poly.pdbx_strand_id
1 'polypeptide(L)'
;MSDAQLEILASRAGLAVDWIDANGRPQKVAPSVLRNVLTGLGHPAGSAQEIDASLLELQAVQQTHRLPPLMTADVGVGLDLARYFEPETPCEIHLEDGSRLNLKLDANSVLPGLVPVGYQQVSIDGQTFTLAVAPARCYSVADAVDLSLIHI
;
A
#
# COMPACT_ATOMS: atom_id res chain seq x y z
N MET A 1 28.42 8.86 17.26
CA MET A 1 27.20 9.00 16.42
C MET A 1 26.48 7.68 16.46
N SER A 2 25.24 7.68 16.89
CA SER A 2 24.54 6.44 17.22
C SER A 2 24.06 5.72 15.95
N ASP A 3 24.65 4.55 15.67
CA ASP A 3 24.18 3.66 14.60
C ASP A 3 22.70 3.28 14.79
N ALA A 4 22.19 3.41 16.01
CA ALA A 4 20.79 3.19 16.34
C ALA A 4 19.83 4.14 15.59
N GLN A 5 20.15 5.42 15.46
CA GLN A 5 19.31 6.37 14.69
C GLN A 5 19.34 6.07 13.19
N LEU A 6 20.49 5.64 12.67
CA LEU A 6 20.62 5.20 11.29
C LEU A 6 19.77 3.94 11.02
N GLU A 7 19.75 2.99 11.96
CA GLU A 7 18.93 1.79 11.85
C GLU A 7 17.43 2.12 11.92
N ILE A 8 17.03 3.07 12.76
CA ILE A 8 15.64 3.58 12.81
C ILE A 8 15.26 4.22 11.48
N LEU A 9 16.12 5.07 10.92
CA LEU A 9 15.87 5.70 9.62
C LEU A 9 15.73 4.64 8.52
N ALA A 10 16.65 3.68 8.47
CA ALA A 10 16.63 2.57 7.52
C ALA A 10 15.32 1.76 7.60
N SER A 11 14.91 1.37 8.81
CA SER A 11 13.66 0.63 9.03
C SER A 11 12.42 1.43 8.60
N ARG A 12 12.39 2.74 8.89
CA ARG A 12 11.28 3.61 8.47
C ARG A 12 11.25 3.86 6.95
N ALA A 13 12.40 3.83 6.29
CA ALA A 13 12.51 3.88 4.84
C ALA A 13 12.23 2.52 4.16
N GLY A 14 11.85 1.48 4.93
CA GLY A 14 11.53 0.15 4.41
C GLY A 14 12.72 -0.76 4.14
N LEU A 15 13.91 -0.41 4.66
CA LEU A 15 15.12 -1.23 4.50
C LEU A 15 15.25 -2.26 5.62
N ALA A 16 15.62 -3.49 5.28
CA ALA A 16 16.02 -4.50 6.25
C ALA A 16 17.42 -4.13 6.79
N VAL A 17 17.56 -4.06 8.12
CA VAL A 17 18.82 -3.78 8.81
C VAL A 17 19.57 -5.08 9.12
N ASP A 18 18.82 -6.14 9.35
CA ASP A 18 19.30 -7.48 9.64
C ASP A 18 18.55 -8.51 8.80
N TRP A 19 19.17 -9.65 8.54
CA TRP A 19 18.61 -10.73 7.75
C TRP A 19 19.25 -12.07 8.14
N ILE A 20 18.65 -13.18 7.72
CA ILE A 20 19.18 -14.52 7.94
C ILE A 20 19.69 -15.06 6.60
N ASP A 21 20.96 -15.51 6.56
CA ASP A 21 21.55 -16.07 5.34
C ASP A 21 21.02 -17.48 5.05
N ALA A 22 21.38 -18.01 3.88
CA ALA A 22 20.96 -19.35 3.44
C ALA A 22 21.42 -20.48 4.36
N ASN A 23 22.38 -20.22 5.26
CA ASN A 23 22.86 -21.18 6.26
C ASN A 23 22.20 -21.02 7.63
N GLY A 24 21.18 -20.15 7.74
CA GLY A 24 20.49 -19.86 8.98
C GLY A 24 21.25 -18.93 9.93
N ARG A 25 22.29 -18.23 9.47
CA ARG A 25 23.12 -17.36 10.31
C ARG A 25 22.59 -15.92 10.24
N PRO A 26 22.46 -15.24 11.40
CA PRO A 26 22.06 -13.84 11.42
C PRO A 26 23.17 -12.96 10.80
N GLN A 27 22.78 -12.07 9.93
CA GLN A 27 23.65 -11.10 9.28
C GLN A 27 23.11 -9.69 9.54
N LYS A 28 23.99 -8.71 9.58
CA LYS A 28 23.64 -7.30 9.75
C LYS A 28 24.22 -6.48 8.61
N VAL A 29 23.42 -5.53 8.09
CA VAL A 29 23.88 -4.62 7.05
C VAL A 29 24.85 -3.61 7.64
N ALA A 30 26.02 -3.42 7.02
CA ALA A 30 27.00 -2.48 7.51
C ALA A 30 26.48 -1.03 7.46
N PRO A 31 26.76 -0.19 8.46
CA PRO A 31 26.28 1.20 8.51
C PRO A 31 26.63 2.03 7.26
N SER A 32 27.79 1.81 6.66
CA SER A 32 28.18 2.47 5.42
C SER A 32 27.29 2.12 4.24
N VAL A 33 26.83 0.88 4.15
CA VAL A 33 25.91 0.42 3.11
C VAL A 33 24.53 1.06 3.33
N LEU A 34 24.02 1.08 4.55
CA LEU A 34 22.75 1.74 4.88
C LEU A 34 22.78 3.23 4.50
N ARG A 35 23.86 3.96 4.80
CA ARG A 35 24.04 5.36 4.44
C ARG A 35 23.98 5.58 2.92
N ASN A 36 24.69 4.76 2.17
CA ASN A 36 24.73 4.86 0.70
C ASN A 36 23.34 4.58 0.09
N VAL A 37 22.67 3.53 0.56
CA VAL A 37 21.34 3.18 0.06
C VAL A 37 20.31 4.26 0.42
N LEU A 38 20.29 4.73 1.66
CA LEU A 38 19.40 5.82 2.11
C LEU A 38 19.61 7.09 1.29
N THR A 39 20.87 7.49 1.07
CA THR A 39 21.17 8.66 0.23
C THR A 39 20.67 8.46 -1.22
N GLY A 40 20.84 7.27 -1.79
CA GLY A 40 20.31 6.92 -3.10
C GLY A 40 18.77 6.93 -3.18
N LEU A 41 18.08 6.68 -2.07
CA LEU A 41 16.62 6.79 -1.94
C LEU A 41 16.12 8.21 -1.65
N GLY A 42 17.02 9.20 -1.57
CA GLY A 42 16.66 10.59 -1.28
C GLY A 42 16.59 10.93 0.21
N HIS A 43 17.11 10.06 1.09
CA HIS A 43 17.19 10.28 2.54
C HIS A 43 18.66 10.43 2.98
N PRO A 44 19.23 11.65 2.95
CA PRO A 44 20.61 11.87 3.36
C PRO A 44 20.87 11.34 4.79
N ALA A 45 21.99 10.63 4.97
CA ALA A 45 22.33 9.96 6.21
C ALA A 45 23.84 10.03 6.56
N GLY A 46 24.57 10.99 5.99
CA GLY A 46 26.01 11.18 6.20
C GLY A 46 26.37 11.71 7.59
N SER A 47 25.49 12.51 8.18
CA SER A 47 25.65 13.11 9.52
C SER A 47 24.44 12.85 10.41
N ALA A 48 24.57 13.10 11.72
CA ALA A 48 23.43 13.00 12.65
C ALA A 48 22.32 13.99 12.29
N GLN A 49 22.68 15.21 11.91
CA GLN A 49 21.72 16.25 11.50
C GLN A 49 20.93 15.84 10.25
N GLU A 50 21.60 15.21 9.26
CA GLU A 50 20.93 14.69 8.08
C GLU A 50 19.99 13.55 8.41
N ILE A 51 20.37 12.63 9.31
CA ILE A 51 19.51 11.54 9.77
C ILE A 51 18.26 12.08 10.45
N ASP A 52 18.41 13.07 11.34
CA ASP A 52 17.28 13.70 12.04
C ASP A 52 16.36 14.43 11.06
N ALA A 53 16.90 15.16 10.08
CA ALA A 53 16.14 15.83 9.04
C ALA A 53 15.37 14.83 8.16
N SER A 54 16.01 13.74 7.71
CA SER A 54 15.39 12.68 6.93
C SER A 54 14.29 11.94 7.72
N LEU A 55 14.46 11.74 9.03
CA LEU A 55 13.43 11.17 9.90
C LEU A 55 12.21 12.08 10.01
N LEU A 56 12.41 13.38 10.16
CA LEU A 56 11.32 14.36 10.21
C LEU A 56 10.56 14.41 8.88
N GLU A 57 11.27 14.38 7.76
CA GLU A 57 10.67 14.36 6.43
C GLU A 57 9.82 13.11 6.21
N LEU A 58 10.33 11.91 6.54
CA LEU A 58 9.56 10.66 6.47
C LEU A 58 8.33 10.70 7.38
N GLN A 59 8.44 11.29 8.56
CA GLN A 59 7.29 11.46 9.46
C GLN A 59 6.25 12.40 8.85
N ALA A 60 6.68 13.52 8.26
CA ALA A 60 5.78 14.47 7.62
C ALA A 60 5.04 13.83 6.43
N VAL A 61 5.74 13.04 5.61
CA VAL A 61 5.13 12.28 4.50
C VAL A 61 4.12 11.25 5.01
N GLN A 62 4.43 10.54 6.11
CA GLN A 62 3.50 9.57 6.72
C GLN A 62 2.30 10.23 7.40
N GLN A 63 2.46 11.46 7.89
CA GLN A 63 1.39 12.25 8.50
C GLN A 63 0.53 12.99 7.48
N THR A 64 1.03 13.26 6.28
CA THR A 64 0.18 13.72 5.19
C THR A 64 -0.80 12.60 4.85
N HIS A 65 -2.07 12.82 5.15
CA HIS A 65 -3.19 11.93 4.81
C HIS A 65 -3.40 11.93 3.28
N ARG A 66 -2.32 11.69 2.54
CA ARG A 66 -2.40 11.65 1.08
C ARG A 66 -3.07 10.37 0.66
N LEU A 67 -4.16 10.51 -0.08
CA LEU A 67 -4.88 9.39 -0.66
C LEU A 67 -3.92 8.56 -1.54
N PRO A 68 -3.77 7.26 -1.29
CA PRO A 68 -2.98 6.40 -2.16
C PRO A 68 -3.55 6.38 -3.57
N PRO A 69 -2.72 6.35 -4.63
CA PRO A 69 -3.21 6.30 -6.01
C PRO A 69 -3.91 4.97 -6.34
N LEU A 70 -3.68 3.93 -5.55
CA LEU A 70 -4.31 2.61 -5.64
C LEU A 70 -4.61 2.07 -4.25
N MET A 71 -5.81 1.55 -4.07
CA MET A 71 -6.26 0.85 -2.88
C MET A 71 -6.85 -0.51 -3.27
N THR A 72 -6.87 -1.45 -2.34
CA THR A 72 -7.38 -2.81 -2.58
C THR A 72 -8.50 -3.15 -1.61
N ALA A 73 -9.49 -3.90 -2.07
CA ALA A 73 -10.53 -4.49 -1.22
C ALA A 73 -10.90 -5.88 -1.75
N ASP A 74 -11.43 -6.73 -0.89
CA ASP A 74 -12.05 -7.99 -1.32
C ASP A 74 -13.50 -7.74 -1.76
N VAL A 75 -14.00 -8.51 -2.72
CA VAL A 75 -15.38 -8.41 -3.19
C VAL A 75 -16.35 -8.63 -2.03
N GLY A 76 -17.34 -7.76 -1.91
CA GLY A 76 -18.33 -7.79 -0.84
C GLY A 76 -17.84 -7.18 0.49
N VAL A 77 -16.58 -6.74 0.59
CA VAL A 77 -16.02 -6.09 1.78
C VAL A 77 -15.96 -4.59 1.56
N GLY A 78 -16.42 -3.82 2.55
CA GLY A 78 -16.32 -2.36 2.52
C GLY A 78 -14.88 -1.88 2.69
N LEU A 79 -14.54 -0.75 2.04
CA LEU A 79 -13.23 -0.11 2.14
C LEU A 79 -13.29 1.04 3.15
N ASP A 80 -12.50 0.95 4.22
CA ASP A 80 -12.37 2.01 5.22
C ASP A 80 -11.60 3.22 4.65
N LEU A 81 -12.26 4.36 4.60
CA LEU A 81 -11.76 5.63 4.10
C LEU A 81 -11.80 6.74 5.17
N ALA A 82 -12.09 6.41 6.44
CA ALA A 82 -12.23 7.39 7.54
C ALA A 82 -11.00 8.26 7.76
N ARG A 83 -9.83 7.79 7.31
CA ARG A 83 -8.59 8.58 7.36
C ARG A 83 -8.53 9.70 6.32
N TYR A 84 -9.34 9.62 5.26
CA TYR A 84 -9.24 10.48 4.08
C TYR A 84 -10.48 11.33 3.85
N PHE A 85 -11.66 10.83 4.21
CA PHE A 85 -12.94 11.44 3.88
C PHE A 85 -13.91 11.43 5.06
N GLU A 86 -14.78 12.43 5.11
CA GLU A 86 -15.85 12.52 6.09
C GLU A 86 -16.97 11.50 5.81
N PRO A 87 -17.77 11.14 6.84
CA PRO A 87 -18.97 10.32 6.66
C PRO A 87 -19.94 10.89 5.63
N GLU A 88 -20.74 10.01 5.02
CA GLU A 88 -21.81 10.36 4.07
C GLU A 88 -21.32 11.11 2.81
N THR A 89 -20.01 11.20 2.58
CA THR A 89 -19.45 11.85 1.39
C THR A 89 -19.85 11.09 0.14
N PRO A 90 -20.44 11.77 -0.89
CA PRO A 90 -20.81 11.13 -2.14
C PRO A 90 -19.57 10.72 -2.93
N CYS A 91 -19.66 9.57 -3.59
CA CYS A 91 -18.61 9.02 -4.45
C CYS A 91 -19.19 8.55 -5.79
N GLU A 92 -18.47 8.82 -6.86
CA GLU A 92 -18.72 8.30 -8.20
C GLU A 92 -17.67 7.24 -8.53
N ILE A 93 -18.09 6.08 -9.01
CA ILE A 93 -17.22 4.98 -9.39
C ILE A 93 -17.42 4.67 -10.85
N HIS A 94 -16.35 4.77 -11.62
CA HIS A 94 -16.32 4.35 -13.02
C HIS A 94 -15.81 2.92 -13.09
N LEU A 95 -16.66 2.02 -13.55
CA LEU A 95 -16.36 0.59 -13.64
C LEU A 95 -15.59 0.26 -14.92
N GLU A 96 -14.87 -0.88 -14.91
CA GLU A 96 -14.11 -1.35 -16.09
C GLU A 96 -14.99 -1.57 -17.35
N ASP A 97 -16.26 -1.90 -17.17
CA ASP A 97 -17.22 -2.07 -18.28
C ASP A 97 -17.74 -0.74 -18.85
N GLY A 98 -17.26 0.40 -18.33
CA GLY A 98 -17.66 1.74 -18.71
C GLY A 98 -18.93 2.25 -18.02
N SER A 99 -19.59 1.45 -17.20
CA SER A 99 -20.74 1.88 -16.40
C SER A 99 -20.30 2.72 -15.18
N ARG A 100 -21.27 3.36 -14.51
CA ARG A 100 -21.02 4.20 -13.34
C ARG A 100 -21.91 3.81 -12.18
N LEU A 101 -21.33 3.83 -10.99
CA LEU A 101 -22.06 3.70 -9.74
C LEU A 101 -21.94 5.01 -8.96
N ASN A 102 -23.06 5.48 -8.44
CA ASN A 102 -23.08 6.60 -7.48
C ASN A 102 -23.43 6.03 -6.12
N LEU A 103 -22.49 6.10 -5.20
CA LEU A 103 -22.63 5.64 -3.83
C LEU A 103 -22.38 6.79 -2.85
N LYS A 104 -22.51 6.52 -1.57
CA LYS A 104 -22.05 7.36 -0.49
C LYS A 104 -21.27 6.51 0.48
N LEU A 105 -20.31 7.12 1.14
CA LEU A 105 -19.69 6.53 2.31
C LEU A 105 -20.74 6.37 3.41
N ASP A 106 -20.59 5.37 4.25
CA ASP A 106 -21.48 5.18 5.41
C ASP A 106 -21.15 6.15 6.55
N ALA A 107 -21.84 6.00 7.69
CA ALA A 107 -21.63 6.81 8.90
C ALA A 107 -20.23 6.66 9.52
N ASN A 108 -19.46 5.66 9.10
CA ASN A 108 -18.07 5.42 9.53
C ASN A 108 -17.06 5.73 8.42
N SER A 109 -17.47 6.44 7.37
CA SER A 109 -16.64 6.71 6.17
C SER A 109 -16.16 5.47 5.45
N VAL A 110 -16.95 4.38 5.45
CA VAL A 110 -16.66 3.15 4.73
C VAL A 110 -17.37 3.19 3.37
N LEU A 111 -16.64 2.92 2.29
CA LEU A 111 -17.22 2.68 0.97
C LEU A 111 -17.89 1.29 0.98
N PRO A 112 -19.20 1.18 0.70
CA PRO A 112 -19.88 -0.11 0.71
C PRO A 112 -19.27 -1.15 -0.24
N GLY A 113 -19.23 -2.42 0.16
CA GLY A 113 -18.72 -3.55 -0.63
C GLY A 113 -19.59 -3.94 -1.82
N LEU A 114 -20.19 -2.96 -2.51
CA LEU A 114 -21.07 -3.14 -3.67
C LEU A 114 -20.33 -3.04 -5.00
N VAL A 115 -19.01 -2.78 -4.94
CA VAL A 115 -18.17 -2.60 -6.13
C VAL A 115 -17.78 -3.97 -6.67
N PRO A 116 -17.96 -4.25 -7.99
CA PRO A 116 -17.62 -5.53 -8.59
C PRO A 116 -16.10 -5.75 -8.63
N VAL A 117 -15.71 -7.02 -8.82
CA VAL A 117 -14.29 -7.42 -9.05
C VAL A 117 -13.73 -6.67 -10.26
N GLY A 118 -12.48 -6.25 -10.17
CA GLY A 118 -11.73 -5.55 -11.21
C GLY A 118 -11.08 -4.27 -10.73
N TYR A 119 -10.62 -3.43 -11.68
CA TYR A 119 -9.96 -2.15 -11.39
C TYR A 119 -10.94 -1.00 -11.70
N GLN A 120 -11.38 -0.33 -10.67
CA GLN A 120 -12.39 0.71 -10.75
C GLN A 120 -11.77 2.08 -10.47
N GLN A 121 -12.23 3.13 -11.15
CA GLN A 121 -11.83 4.51 -10.82
C GLN A 121 -12.83 5.12 -9.85
N VAL A 122 -12.37 5.48 -8.67
CA VAL A 122 -13.20 6.09 -7.63
C VAL A 122 -12.89 7.58 -7.54
N SER A 123 -13.92 8.40 -7.55
CA SER A 123 -13.85 9.86 -7.38
C SER A 123 -14.64 10.26 -6.14
N ILE A 124 -13.97 10.90 -5.18
CA ILE A 124 -14.57 11.39 -3.94
C ILE A 124 -14.01 12.79 -3.67
N ASP A 125 -14.87 13.78 -3.48
CA ASP A 125 -14.49 15.15 -3.14
C ASP A 125 -13.37 15.74 -4.04
N GLY A 126 -13.47 15.49 -5.35
CA GLY A 126 -12.49 15.94 -6.34
C GLY A 126 -11.16 15.20 -6.36
N GLN A 127 -10.97 14.21 -5.49
CA GLN A 127 -9.82 13.31 -5.49
C GLN A 127 -10.15 12.01 -6.20
N THR A 128 -9.18 11.42 -6.91
CA THR A 128 -9.36 10.16 -7.63
C THR A 128 -8.31 9.13 -7.24
N PHE A 129 -8.72 7.87 -7.18
CA PHE A 129 -7.83 6.73 -6.99
C PHE A 129 -8.35 5.49 -7.70
N THR A 130 -7.48 4.53 -7.93
CA THR A 130 -7.87 3.22 -8.45
C THR A 130 -8.23 2.30 -7.29
N LEU A 131 -9.41 1.69 -7.33
CA LEU A 131 -9.81 0.62 -6.42
C LEU A 131 -9.69 -0.72 -7.13
N ALA A 132 -8.74 -1.56 -6.70
CA ALA A 132 -8.62 -2.93 -7.14
C ALA A 132 -9.44 -3.85 -6.24
N VAL A 133 -10.55 -4.37 -6.75
CA VAL A 133 -11.43 -5.30 -6.03
C VAL A 133 -11.04 -6.73 -6.40
N ALA A 134 -10.51 -7.46 -5.41
CA ALA A 134 -10.09 -8.83 -5.57
C ALA A 134 -11.29 -9.80 -5.47
N PRO A 135 -11.30 -10.92 -6.24
CA PRO A 135 -12.26 -11.99 -6.03
C PRO A 135 -11.95 -12.73 -4.71
N ALA A 136 -12.96 -13.41 -4.14
CA ALA A 136 -12.81 -14.17 -2.89
C ALA A 136 -11.76 -15.30 -2.97
N ARG A 137 -11.41 -15.75 -4.17
CA ARG A 137 -10.34 -16.70 -4.45
C ARG A 137 -9.70 -16.44 -5.80
N CYS A 138 -8.44 -16.80 -5.95
CA CYS A 138 -7.77 -16.75 -7.24
C CYS A 138 -8.45 -17.68 -8.25
N TYR A 139 -8.48 -17.25 -9.52
CA TYR A 139 -8.86 -18.10 -10.64
C TYR A 139 -7.86 -19.26 -10.76
N SER A 140 -8.35 -20.48 -10.85
CA SER A 140 -7.53 -21.69 -10.90
C SER A 140 -7.62 -22.35 -12.27
N VAL A 141 -6.69 -23.27 -12.55
CA VAL A 141 -6.74 -24.09 -13.77
C VAL A 141 -8.04 -24.91 -13.85
N ALA A 142 -8.58 -25.35 -12.70
CA ALA A 142 -9.85 -26.07 -12.64
C ALA A 142 -11.05 -25.21 -13.08
N ASP A 143 -10.96 -23.88 -12.96
CA ASP A 143 -12.01 -22.97 -13.44
C ASP A 143 -11.94 -22.70 -14.94
N ALA A 144 -10.74 -22.93 -15.54
CA ALA A 144 -10.49 -22.68 -16.96
C ALA A 144 -10.70 -23.91 -17.84
N VAL A 145 -10.51 -25.11 -17.30
CA VAL A 145 -10.48 -26.37 -18.06
C VAL A 145 -11.37 -27.38 -17.36
N ASP A 146 -12.29 -27.96 -18.14
CA ASP A 146 -13.00 -29.17 -17.67
C ASP A 146 -11.99 -30.33 -17.60
N LEU A 147 -11.52 -30.63 -16.37
CA LEU A 147 -10.44 -31.61 -16.10
C LEU A 147 -10.83 -33.06 -16.42
N SER A 148 -11.89 -33.30 -17.18
CA SER A 148 -12.29 -34.64 -17.59
C SER A 148 -11.34 -35.29 -18.62
N LEU A 149 -10.30 -34.59 -19.07
CA LEU A 149 -9.39 -35.01 -20.13
C LEU A 149 -8.01 -35.54 -19.65
N ILE A 150 -7.79 -35.73 -18.35
CA ILE A 150 -6.57 -36.38 -17.85
C ILE A 150 -6.89 -37.80 -17.37
N HIS A 151 -7.29 -38.64 -18.30
CA HIS A 151 -7.12 -40.08 -18.21
C HIS A 151 -6.31 -40.53 -19.43
N ILE A 152 -4.99 -40.40 -19.29
CA ILE A 152 -4.04 -41.14 -20.11
C ILE A 152 -3.46 -42.23 -19.25
#